data_611001345493cf30810437f5fca5c93a
#
_entry.id   611001345493cf30810437f5fca5c93a
#
_cell.length_a   1.000
_cell.length_b   1.000
_cell.length_c   1.000
_cell.angle_alpha   90.00
_cell.angle_beta   90.00
_cell.angle_gamma   90.00
#
_symmetry.space_group_name_H-M   'P 1'
#
loop_
_entity.id
_entity.type
_entity.pdbx_description
1 polymer ?
#
loop_
_entity_poly.entity_id
_entity_poly.type
_entity_poly.pdbx_seq_one_letter_code
_entity_poly.pdbx_strand_id
1 'polypeptide(L)'
;LHWSARRQRQMCIRDRSKAASPVLCRSTVLPLVHNHSLRKKEAMSSTSNSAELTSISVTPPSYRHDPSARIRAINWNRVSDDKDLEVWNRLTTNFWLPEKVPLSNDLPAWQKMTPEERNLTMRVFTGLTTLDTVQATVGEICQIQDARTEHEEAVYTNIAFMQSVHARSYSSVFSTLSSTKEIDEAYRWAVNNDLLQARAKKVLAHYFGPDPLKRKVSSTLLSSLLLYAGFYLPLHFSVHATLTNTADMIRLILRDKAVHGYYSGYKYQRGLESTTPLRQKEMHDFTISLLEELYALELDYSGELYEPLGLMDDVAVFVRYNANKALMNFCL
;
A
#
# COMPACT_ATOMS: atom_id res chain seq x y z
N LEU A 1 -18.70 5.34 -1.80
CA LEU A 1 -18.07 4.46 -0.80
C LEU A 1 -18.75 3.08 -0.71
N HIS A 2 -20.08 3.02 -0.79
CA HIS A 2 -20.82 1.74 -0.73
C HIS A 2 -20.62 0.81 -1.93
N TRP A 3 -20.29 1.32 -3.09
CA TRP A 3 -20.19 0.54 -4.34
C TRP A 3 -18.90 -0.27 -4.46
N SER A 4 -17.79 0.26 -3.98
CA SER A 4 -16.48 -0.42 -3.97
C SER A 4 -16.46 -1.63 -3.01
N ALA A 5 -17.06 -1.48 -1.83
CA ALA A 5 -17.13 -2.55 -0.82
C ALA A 5 -17.95 -3.76 -1.27
N ARG A 6 -19.04 -3.56 -2.03
CA ARG A 6 -19.86 -4.65 -2.57
C ARG A 6 -19.12 -5.49 -3.62
N ARG A 7 -18.36 -4.86 -4.53
CA ARG A 7 -17.58 -5.58 -5.55
C ARG A 7 -16.45 -6.42 -4.95
N GLN A 8 -15.77 -5.90 -3.94
CA GLN A 8 -14.69 -6.62 -3.27
C GLN A 8 -15.23 -7.82 -2.46
N ARG A 9 -16.37 -7.66 -1.77
CA ARG A 9 -17.05 -8.78 -1.11
C ARG A 9 -17.50 -9.87 -2.10
N GLN A 10 -17.97 -9.48 -3.27
CA GLN A 10 -18.36 -10.45 -4.32
C GLN A 10 -17.17 -11.19 -4.92
N MET A 11 -15.98 -10.56 -5.03
CA MET A 11 -14.77 -11.26 -5.45
C MET A 11 -14.32 -12.30 -4.41
N CYS A 12 -14.25 -11.94 -3.12
CA CYS A 12 -13.91 -12.88 -2.05
C CYS A 12 -14.92 -14.04 -1.91
N ILE A 13 -16.23 -13.81 -2.18
CA ILE A 13 -17.27 -14.85 -2.10
C ILE A 13 -17.22 -15.80 -3.31
N ARG A 14 -16.85 -15.31 -4.49
CA ARG A 14 -16.77 -16.15 -5.71
C ARG A 14 -15.59 -17.12 -5.67
N ASP A 15 -14.48 -16.73 -5.04
CA ASP A 15 -13.30 -17.59 -4.92
C ASP A 15 -13.47 -18.69 -3.86
N ARG A 16 -14.37 -18.50 -2.86
CA ARG A 16 -14.68 -19.52 -1.85
C ARG A 16 -15.37 -20.77 -2.41
N SER A 17 -16.00 -20.70 -3.56
CA SER A 17 -16.71 -21.84 -4.15
C SER A 17 -15.80 -22.84 -4.88
N LYS A 18 -14.51 -22.55 -5.02
CA LYS A 18 -13.54 -23.39 -5.75
C LYS A 18 -12.36 -23.90 -4.90
N ALA A 19 -12.23 -23.48 -3.65
CA ALA A 19 -11.17 -23.95 -2.76
C ALA A 19 -11.74 -24.90 -1.70
N ALA A 20 -11.29 -26.14 -1.72
CA ALA A 20 -11.58 -27.12 -0.69
C ALA A 20 -10.77 -26.81 0.58
N SER A 21 -11.47 -26.57 1.66
CA SER A 21 -11.15 -26.51 3.09
C SER A 21 -11.40 -25.13 3.72
N PRO A 22 -12.29 -25.05 4.71
CA PRO A 22 -12.57 -23.80 5.38
C PRO A 22 -11.56 -23.57 6.49
N VAL A 23 -10.57 -22.70 6.26
CA VAL A 23 -9.93 -22.01 7.36
C VAL A 23 -10.94 -20.96 7.83
N LEU A 24 -11.41 -21.10 9.07
CA LEU A 24 -12.38 -20.20 9.69
C LEU A 24 -11.85 -18.77 9.67
N CYS A 25 -12.39 -17.94 8.79
CA CYS A 25 -12.21 -16.52 8.81
C CYS A 25 -12.99 -15.95 10.01
N ARG A 26 -12.37 -15.82 11.17
CA ARG A 26 -12.91 -15.04 12.28
C ARG A 26 -12.61 -13.57 11.99
N SER A 27 -13.64 -12.78 11.82
CA SER A 27 -13.53 -11.32 11.67
C SER A 27 -12.98 -10.71 12.96
N THR A 28 -11.70 -10.43 12.96
CA THR A 28 -11.06 -9.65 14.04
C THR A 28 -11.31 -8.18 13.73
N VAL A 29 -12.32 -7.61 14.35
CA VAL A 29 -12.59 -6.18 14.30
C VAL A 29 -11.73 -5.53 15.40
N LEU A 30 -10.90 -4.56 15.04
CA LEU A 30 -10.15 -3.77 16.03
C LEU A 30 -11.14 -3.09 16.99
N PRO A 31 -11.04 -3.31 18.31
CA PRO A 31 -11.94 -2.70 19.26
C PRO A 31 -11.77 -1.18 19.31
N LEU A 32 -12.82 -0.49 19.68
CA LEU A 32 -12.81 0.95 19.99
C LEU A 32 -11.95 1.17 21.25
N VAL A 33 -10.68 1.52 21.07
CA VAL A 33 -9.82 1.89 22.19
C VAL A 33 -9.95 3.39 22.42
N HIS A 34 -10.74 3.76 23.40
CA HIS A 34 -10.59 5.00 24.16
C HIS A 34 -9.63 4.69 25.30
N ASN A 35 -8.43 5.21 25.23
CA ASN A 35 -7.63 5.80 26.33
C ASN A 35 -6.14 5.74 26.06
N HIS A 36 -5.53 6.89 25.99
CA HIS A 36 -4.10 7.09 26.21
C HIS A 36 -3.75 6.72 27.67
N SER A 37 -2.98 5.68 27.86
CA SER A 37 -2.28 5.43 29.09
C SER A 37 -0.88 4.90 28.77
N LEU A 38 0.10 5.73 29.06
CA LEU A 38 1.53 5.44 29.00
C LEU A 38 1.85 4.23 29.90
N ARG A 39 2.33 3.13 29.34
CA ARG A 39 2.99 2.06 30.08
C ARG A 39 4.47 2.03 29.78
N LYS A 40 5.25 2.16 30.87
CA LYS A 40 6.71 2.01 30.93
C LYS A 40 7.12 0.60 30.45
N LYS A 41 8.19 0.58 29.65
CA LYS A 41 8.87 -0.66 29.23
C LYS A 41 9.67 -1.23 30.37
N GLU A 42 9.40 -2.45 30.76
CA GLU A 42 10.36 -3.32 31.49
C GLU A 42 11.05 -4.23 30.46
N ALA A 43 12.37 -4.23 30.53
CA ALA A 43 13.21 -5.04 29.67
C ALA A 43 13.24 -6.50 30.22
N MET A 44 12.79 -7.44 29.39
CA MET A 44 13.06 -8.86 29.63
C MET A 44 14.11 -9.35 28.64
N SER A 45 15.21 -9.83 29.18
CA SER A 45 16.27 -10.54 28.48
C SER A 45 15.74 -11.88 27.97
N SER A 46 15.83 -12.13 26.66
CA SER A 46 15.52 -13.43 26.08
C SER A 46 16.77 -14.08 25.53
N THR A 47 17.06 -15.24 26.10
CA THR A 47 18.04 -16.24 25.64
C THR A 47 17.69 -16.72 24.22
N SER A 48 18.69 -16.67 23.36
CA SER A 48 18.62 -17.12 21.96
C SER A 48 18.54 -18.64 21.87
N ASN A 49 17.39 -19.17 21.43
CA ASN A 49 17.33 -20.49 20.80
C ASN A 49 17.26 -20.29 19.28
N SER A 50 18.37 -20.55 18.61
CA SER A 50 18.45 -20.61 17.15
C SER A 50 17.79 -21.91 16.66
N ALA A 51 16.47 -21.90 16.46
CA ALA A 51 15.82 -22.88 15.61
C ALA A 51 16.14 -22.54 14.15
N GLU A 52 16.78 -23.47 13.43
CA GLU A 52 16.99 -23.37 11.97
C GLU A 52 15.65 -23.06 11.27
N LEU A 53 15.52 -21.83 10.82
CA LEU A 53 14.46 -21.41 9.92
C LEU A 53 14.69 -22.10 8.57
N THR A 54 13.95 -23.18 8.31
CA THR A 54 13.86 -23.74 6.97
C THR A 54 13.29 -22.65 6.06
N SER A 55 14.19 -22.00 5.32
CA SER A 55 13.84 -21.04 4.30
C SER A 55 12.99 -21.73 3.24
N ILE A 56 11.74 -21.27 3.10
CA ILE A 56 10.88 -21.72 2.01
C ILE A 56 11.50 -21.16 0.74
N SER A 57 12.13 -22.04 -0.02
CA SER A 57 12.68 -21.72 -1.32
C SER A 57 11.52 -21.40 -2.27
N VAL A 58 11.18 -20.13 -2.37
CA VAL A 58 10.48 -19.63 -3.56
C VAL A 58 11.53 -19.63 -4.65
N THR A 59 11.45 -20.56 -5.59
CA THR A 59 12.43 -20.70 -6.67
C THR A 59 12.03 -19.69 -7.77
N PRO A 60 12.75 -18.55 -7.89
CA PRO A 60 12.55 -17.63 -9.01
C PRO A 60 12.91 -18.31 -10.33
N PRO A 61 12.55 -17.73 -11.48
CA PRO A 61 12.92 -18.28 -12.77
C PRO A 61 14.41 -18.58 -12.85
N SER A 62 14.78 -19.79 -13.24
CA SER A 62 16.13 -20.35 -13.12
C SER A 62 17.24 -19.49 -13.75
N TYR A 63 16.94 -18.77 -14.83
CA TYR A 63 17.91 -17.89 -15.52
C TYR A 63 18.36 -16.68 -14.71
N ARG A 64 17.65 -16.30 -13.64
CA ARG A 64 18.04 -15.17 -12.77
C ARG A 64 19.22 -15.51 -11.85
N HIS A 65 19.38 -16.79 -11.55
CA HIS A 65 20.39 -17.28 -10.61
C HIS A 65 21.44 -18.17 -11.26
N ASP A 66 21.18 -18.61 -12.49
CA ASP A 66 22.08 -19.43 -13.28
C ASP A 66 22.21 -18.87 -14.71
N PRO A 67 23.28 -18.13 -15.00
CA PRO A 67 23.54 -17.58 -16.33
C PRO A 67 23.66 -18.64 -17.44
N SER A 68 23.90 -19.91 -17.08
CA SER A 68 23.96 -21.03 -18.02
C SER A 68 22.61 -21.65 -18.34
N ALA A 69 21.56 -21.29 -17.59
CA ALA A 69 20.21 -21.79 -17.81
C ALA A 69 19.65 -21.32 -19.17
N ARG A 70 18.91 -22.20 -19.83
CA ARG A 70 18.24 -21.82 -21.08
C ARG A 70 17.12 -20.81 -20.82
N ILE A 71 17.20 -19.68 -21.50
CA ILE A 71 16.18 -18.62 -21.42
C ILE A 71 14.93 -19.07 -22.16
N ARG A 72 13.78 -18.93 -21.53
CA ARG A 72 12.46 -19.17 -22.16
C ARG A 72 11.64 -17.89 -22.17
N ALA A 73 10.83 -17.72 -23.20
CA ALA A 73 9.88 -16.61 -23.28
C ALA A 73 8.67 -16.84 -22.38
N ILE A 74 8.03 -15.76 -21.91
CA ILE A 74 6.73 -15.82 -21.22
C ILE A 74 5.70 -16.41 -22.20
N ASN A 75 4.99 -17.45 -21.76
CA ASN A 75 3.96 -18.10 -22.55
C ASN A 75 2.55 -17.79 -21.99
N TRP A 76 1.92 -16.73 -22.46
CA TRP A 76 0.57 -16.34 -22.07
C TRP A 76 -0.55 -17.30 -22.47
N ASN A 77 -0.23 -18.34 -23.27
CA ASN A 77 -1.17 -19.44 -23.56
C ASN A 77 -1.12 -20.55 -22.50
N ARG A 78 -0.19 -20.48 -21.55
CA ARG A 78 0.01 -21.46 -20.47
C ARG A 78 0.31 -20.72 -19.16
N VAL A 79 -0.73 -20.14 -18.56
CA VAL A 79 -0.61 -19.39 -17.31
C VAL A 79 -0.76 -20.36 -16.14
N SER A 80 0.18 -20.35 -15.21
CA SER A 80 0.19 -21.25 -14.04
C SER A 80 -0.83 -20.85 -12.97
N ASP A 81 -1.19 -19.57 -12.93
CA ASP A 81 -2.17 -19.02 -12.01
C ASP A 81 -3.05 -18.03 -12.80
N ASP A 82 -4.29 -18.43 -13.07
CA ASP A 82 -5.24 -17.62 -13.85
C ASP A 82 -5.44 -16.21 -13.31
N LYS A 83 -5.17 -16.02 -12.01
CA LYS A 83 -5.24 -14.71 -11.37
C LYS A 83 -4.19 -13.75 -11.91
N ASP A 84 -3.04 -14.23 -12.35
CA ASP A 84 -2.00 -13.40 -12.96
C ASP A 84 -2.51 -12.77 -14.27
N LEU A 85 -3.19 -13.56 -15.10
CA LEU A 85 -3.77 -13.07 -16.36
C LEU A 85 -4.96 -12.12 -16.08
N GLU A 86 -5.82 -12.46 -15.12
CA GLU A 86 -6.96 -11.60 -14.74
C GLU A 86 -6.47 -10.22 -14.28
N VAL A 87 -5.48 -10.20 -13.39
CA VAL A 87 -4.93 -8.95 -12.84
C VAL A 87 -4.14 -8.18 -13.90
N TRP A 88 -3.33 -8.85 -14.73
CA TRP A 88 -2.65 -8.23 -15.86
C TRP A 88 -3.63 -7.49 -16.79
N ASN A 89 -4.68 -8.18 -17.21
CA ASN A 89 -5.71 -7.58 -18.07
C ASN A 89 -6.40 -6.37 -17.40
N ARG A 90 -6.64 -6.46 -16.11
CA ARG A 90 -7.26 -5.36 -15.35
C ARG A 90 -6.35 -4.15 -15.24
N LEU A 91 -5.05 -4.36 -14.96
CA LEU A 91 -4.07 -3.28 -14.85
C LEU A 91 -3.89 -2.58 -16.21
N THR A 92 -3.72 -3.34 -17.28
CA THR A 92 -3.54 -2.78 -18.64
C THR A 92 -4.79 -2.06 -19.15
N THR A 93 -5.98 -2.58 -18.87
CA THR A 93 -7.24 -1.90 -19.21
C THR A 93 -7.45 -0.61 -18.41
N ASN A 94 -6.97 -0.58 -17.19
CA ASN A 94 -7.08 0.59 -16.32
C ASN A 94 -5.97 1.63 -16.54
N PHE A 95 -5.05 1.41 -17.47
CA PHE A 95 -3.91 2.30 -17.71
C PHE A 95 -4.32 3.75 -17.95
N TRP A 96 -3.61 4.68 -17.32
CA TRP A 96 -3.79 6.11 -17.45
C TRP A 96 -2.48 6.86 -17.18
N LEU A 97 -2.43 8.13 -17.58
CA LEU A 97 -1.30 9.03 -17.31
C LEU A 97 -1.84 10.36 -16.75
N PRO A 98 -1.07 11.07 -15.91
CA PRO A 98 -1.51 12.31 -15.26
C PRO A 98 -1.86 13.41 -16.25
N GLU A 99 -1.27 13.43 -17.43
CA GLU A 99 -1.54 14.39 -18.50
C GLU A 99 -2.98 14.31 -19.05
N LYS A 100 -3.72 13.25 -18.71
CA LYS A 100 -5.15 13.10 -19.05
C LYS A 100 -6.08 13.85 -18.09
N VAL A 101 -5.58 14.34 -16.97
CA VAL A 101 -6.36 15.05 -15.96
C VAL A 101 -6.10 16.54 -16.08
N PRO A 102 -7.14 17.37 -16.32
CA PRO A 102 -6.97 18.82 -16.56
C PRO A 102 -6.81 19.58 -15.22
N LEU A 103 -5.68 19.39 -14.54
CA LEU A 103 -5.39 19.96 -13.21
C LEU A 103 -5.44 21.50 -13.17
N SER A 104 -5.20 22.18 -14.30
CA SER A 104 -5.27 23.64 -14.39
C SER A 104 -6.66 24.21 -14.07
N ASN A 105 -7.72 23.41 -14.19
CA ASN A 105 -9.07 23.80 -13.81
C ASN A 105 -9.22 24.00 -12.29
N ASP A 106 -8.30 23.47 -11.49
CA ASP A 106 -8.30 23.63 -10.03
C ASP A 106 -7.62 24.94 -9.56
N LEU A 107 -6.91 25.67 -10.44
CA LEU A 107 -6.21 26.92 -10.11
C LEU A 107 -7.11 27.97 -9.43
N PRO A 108 -8.34 28.27 -9.90
CA PRO A 108 -9.20 29.27 -9.25
C PRO A 108 -9.61 28.86 -7.82
N ALA A 109 -9.77 27.56 -7.56
CA ALA A 109 -10.05 27.04 -6.22
C ALA A 109 -8.79 27.10 -5.35
N TRP A 110 -7.64 26.70 -5.87
CA TRP A 110 -6.36 26.79 -5.20
C TRP A 110 -6.01 28.19 -4.71
N GLN A 111 -6.25 29.20 -5.54
CA GLN A 111 -5.99 30.60 -5.19
C GLN A 111 -6.87 31.12 -4.05
N LYS A 112 -8.04 30.53 -3.83
CA LYS A 112 -8.97 30.89 -2.73
C LYS A 112 -8.70 30.15 -1.43
N MET A 113 -7.90 29.09 -1.45
CA MET A 113 -7.53 28.34 -0.25
C MET A 113 -6.65 29.17 0.68
N THR A 114 -6.82 28.94 1.98
CA THR A 114 -5.95 29.55 2.99
C THR A 114 -4.51 29.05 2.88
N PRO A 115 -3.53 29.77 3.39
CA PRO A 115 -2.14 29.30 3.44
C PRO A 115 -1.99 27.94 4.16
N GLU A 116 -2.79 27.72 5.22
CA GLU A 116 -2.81 26.49 6.02
C GLU A 116 -3.32 25.30 5.19
N GLU A 117 -4.43 25.46 4.47
CA GLU A 117 -4.99 24.42 3.59
C GLU A 117 -4.02 24.07 2.45
N ARG A 118 -3.39 25.08 1.83
CA ARG A 118 -2.38 24.84 0.80
C ARG A 118 -1.15 24.11 1.35
N ASN A 119 -0.65 24.52 2.52
CA ASN A 119 0.47 23.87 3.17
C ASN A 119 0.15 22.41 3.53
N LEU A 120 -1.02 22.15 4.12
CA LEU A 120 -1.49 20.79 4.38
C LEU A 120 -1.52 19.96 3.08
N THR A 121 -2.10 20.50 2.01
CA THR A 121 -2.19 19.80 0.72
C THR A 121 -0.80 19.44 0.17
N MET A 122 0.15 20.38 0.24
CA MET A 122 1.51 20.15 -0.19
C MET A 122 2.20 19.05 0.63
N ARG A 123 2.07 19.07 1.95
CA ARG A 123 2.64 18.06 2.86
C ARG A 123 2.02 16.68 2.63
N VAL A 124 0.70 16.61 2.50
CA VAL A 124 -0.02 15.35 2.23
C VAL A 124 0.48 14.72 0.94
N PHE A 125 0.55 15.46 -0.15
CA PHE A 125 0.97 14.92 -1.44
C PHE A 125 2.46 14.58 -1.48
N THR A 126 3.32 15.33 -0.77
CA THR A 126 4.73 14.99 -0.66
C THR A 126 4.92 13.70 0.16
N GLY A 127 4.12 13.49 1.21
CA GLY A 127 4.08 12.23 1.95
C GLY A 127 3.67 11.05 1.07
N LEU A 128 2.62 11.21 0.26
CA LEU A 128 2.18 10.20 -0.72
C LEU A 128 3.28 9.92 -1.75
N THR A 129 3.93 10.97 -2.29
CA THR A 129 5.04 10.82 -3.24
C THR A 129 6.20 10.02 -2.63
N THR A 130 6.55 10.30 -1.37
CA THR A 130 7.63 9.60 -0.67
C THR A 130 7.34 8.11 -0.56
N LEU A 131 6.14 7.72 -0.11
CA LEU A 131 5.78 6.32 0.04
C LEU A 131 5.63 5.60 -1.31
N ASP A 132 5.09 6.25 -2.33
CA ASP A 132 4.99 5.66 -3.67
C ASP A 132 6.37 5.53 -4.33
N THR A 133 7.31 6.43 -4.03
CA THR A 133 8.71 6.29 -4.46
C THR A 133 9.35 5.06 -3.81
N VAL A 134 9.20 4.87 -2.50
CA VAL A 134 9.69 3.68 -1.78
C VAL A 134 9.07 2.41 -2.38
N GLN A 135 7.77 2.42 -2.64
CA GLN A 135 7.07 1.27 -3.21
C GLN A 135 7.57 0.95 -4.63
N ALA A 136 7.71 1.95 -5.49
CA ALA A 136 8.16 1.77 -6.88
C ALA A 136 9.61 1.27 -6.97
N THR A 137 10.52 1.85 -6.17
CA THR A 137 11.98 1.66 -6.35
C THR A 137 12.56 0.54 -5.50
N VAL A 138 11.88 0.14 -4.41
CA VAL A 138 12.33 -0.93 -3.51
C VAL A 138 11.26 -2.01 -3.37
N GLY A 139 10.04 -1.65 -2.97
CA GLY A 139 8.99 -2.60 -2.65
C GLY A 139 8.64 -3.52 -3.81
N GLU A 140 8.30 -2.96 -4.96
CA GLU A 140 7.91 -3.76 -6.13
C GLU A 140 9.11 -4.51 -6.74
N ILE A 141 10.33 -3.93 -6.66
CA ILE A 141 11.54 -4.64 -7.10
C ILE A 141 11.75 -5.92 -6.28
N CYS A 142 11.55 -5.87 -4.97
CA CYS A 142 11.58 -7.06 -4.12
C CYS A 142 10.48 -8.07 -4.53
N GLN A 143 9.26 -7.60 -4.82
CA GLN A 143 8.16 -8.47 -5.26
C GLN A 143 8.49 -9.15 -6.61
N ILE A 144 9.09 -8.42 -7.55
CA ILE A 144 9.58 -8.96 -8.83
C ILE A 144 10.62 -10.06 -8.59
N GLN A 145 11.56 -9.84 -7.67
CA GLN A 145 12.57 -10.82 -7.30
C GLN A 145 11.99 -12.07 -6.64
N ASP A 146 10.91 -11.91 -5.86
CA ASP A 146 10.20 -12.98 -5.16
C ASP A 146 9.16 -13.70 -6.02
N ALA A 147 8.94 -13.25 -7.26
CA ALA A 147 7.94 -13.82 -8.15
C ALA A 147 8.26 -15.30 -8.46
N ARG A 148 7.22 -16.14 -8.39
CA ARG A 148 7.35 -17.59 -8.59
C ARG A 148 7.16 -18.01 -10.05
N THR A 149 6.58 -17.12 -10.87
CA THR A 149 6.33 -17.35 -12.29
C THR A 149 6.66 -16.09 -13.08
N GLU A 150 6.95 -16.26 -14.37
CA GLU A 150 7.17 -15.14 -15.28
C GLU A 150 5.93 -14.25 -15.43
N HIS A 151 4.73 -14.82 -15.23
CA HIS A 151 3.46 -14.07 -15.26
C HIS A 151 3.28 -13.21 -14.00
N GLU A 152 3.60 -13.75 -12.81
CA GLU A 152 3.64 -12.98 -11.56
C GLU A 152 4.63 -11.82 -11.66
N GLU A 153 5.82 -12.08 -12.23
CA GLU A 153 6.84 -11.05 -12.48
C GLU A 153 6.32 -9.93 -13.40
N ALA A 154 5.65 -10.29 -14.50
CA ALA A 154 5.09 -9.32 -15.43
C ALA A 154 4.03 -8.44 -14.75
N VAL A 155 3.17 -9.01 -13.90
CA VAL A 155 2.19 -8.23 -13.13
C VAL A 155 2.87 -7.24 -12.18
N TYR A 156 3.87 -7.67 -11.41
CA TYR A 156 4.61 -6.76 -10.51
C TYR A 156 5.39 -5.68 -11.27
N THR A 157 5.92 -6.00 -12.45
CA THR A 157 6.57 -4.98 -13.31
C THR A 157 5.58 -3.88 -13.73
N ASN A 158 4.35 -4.25 -14.08
CA ASN A 158 3.30 -3.27 -14.38
C ASN A 158 2.93 -2.45 -13.14
N ILE A 159 2.79 -3.09 -11.98
CA ILE A 159 2.52 -2.40 -10.72
C ILE A 159 3.65 -1.41 -10.40
N ALA A 160 4.92 -1.80 -10.51
CA ALA A 160 6.08 -0.94 -10.27
C ALA A 160 6.05 0.31 -11.15
N PHE A 161 5.74 0.14 -12.44
CA PHE A 161 5.57 1.24 -13.38
C PHE A 161 4.45 2.19 -12.93
N MET A 162 3.28 1.65 -12.57
CA MET A 162 2.15 2.48 -12.13
C MET A 162 2.41 3.19 -10.80
N GLN A 163 3.19 2.64 -9.88
CA GLN A 163 3.63 3.37 -8.68
C GLN A 163 4.45 4.61 -9.04
N SER A 164 5.31 4.51 -10.06
CA SER A 164 6.06 5.66 -10.58
C SER A 164 5.15 6.70 -11.25
N VAL A 165 4.10 6.26 -11.94
CA VAL A 165 3.05 7.14 -12.50
C VAL A 165 2.31 7.86 -11.37
N HIS A 166 2.00 7.18 -10.27
CA HIS A 166 1.36 7.80 -9.11
C HIS A 166 2.26 8.89 -8.49
N ALA A 167 3.54 8.60 -8.26
CA ALA A 167 4.50 9.59 -7.74
C ALA A 167 4.61 10.81 -8.66
N ARG A 168 4.67 10.60 -9.99
CA ARG A 168 4.65 11.68 -10.98
C ARG A 168 3.34 12.47 -10.96
N SER A 169 2.22 11.82 -10.67
CA SER A 169 0.90 12.47 -10.63
C SER A 169 0.84 13.54 -9.54
N TYR A 170 1.37 13.24 -8.34
CA TYR A 170 1.46 14.25 -7.27
C TYR A 170 2.38 15.40 -7.66
N SER A 171 3.51 15.12 -8.31
CA SER A 171 4.38 16.17 -8.83
C SER A 171 3.70 17.04 -9.88
N SER A 172 2.78 16.46 -10.70
CA SER A 172 1.99 17.22 -11.67
C SER A 172 0.99 18.17 -11.00
N VAL A 173 0.39 17.78 -9.85
CA VAL A 173 -0.40 18.71 -9.03
C VAL A 173 0.45 19.87 -8.57
N PHE A 174 1.62 19.60 -8.01
CA PHE A 174 2.54 20.63 -7.52
C PHE A 174 2.91 21.63 -8.62
N SER A 175 3.42 21.13 -9.75
CA SER A 175 3.87 22.00 -10.85
C SER A 175 2.74 22.79 -11.49
N THR A 176 1.48 22.35 -11.32
CA THR A 176 0.31 23.08 -11.85
C THR A 176 -0.19 24.14 -10.86
N LEU A 177 -0.18 23.85 -9.56
CA LEU A 177 -0.88 24.67 -8.56
C LEU A 177 0.05 25.55 -7.73
N SER A 178 1.35 25.19 -7.59
CA SER A 178 2.25 25.79 -6.63
C SER A 178 3.50 26.39 -7.29
N SER A 179 4.15 27.30 -6.59
CA SER A 179 5.45 27.85 -6.99
C SER A 179 6.59 26.89 -6.72
N THR A 180 7.69 27.00 -7.45
CA THR A 180 8.90 26.19 -7.22
C THR A 180 9.40 26.29 -5.77
N LYS A 181 9.30 27.47 -5.15
CA LYS A 181 9.71 27.67 -3.75
C LYS A 181 8.86 26.83 -2.79
N GLU A 182 7.54 26.84 -2.93
CA GLU A 182 6.61 26.03 -2.11
C GLU A 182 6.87 24.53 -2.32
N ILE A 183 7.13 24.12 -3.55
CA ILE A 183 7.47 22.74 -3.88
C ILE A 183 8.75 22.31 -3.15
N ASP A 184 9.82 23.09 -3.25
CA ASP A 184 11.11 22.80 -2.59
C ASP A 184 10.97 22.76 -1.06
N GLU A 185 10.16 23.63 -0.49
CA GLU A 185 9.86 23.65 0.95
C GLU A 185 9.13 22.36 1.39
N ALA A 186 8.15 21.91 0.62
CA ALA A 186 7.40 20.68 0.90
C ALA A 186 8.30 19.44 0.83
N TYR A 187 9.15 19.32 -0.19
CA TYR A 187 10.11 18.21 -0.28
C TYR A 187 11.16 18.25 0.83
N ARG A 188 11.63 19.41 1.22
CA ARG A 188 12.54 19.56 2.36
C ARG A 188 11.88 19.18 3.67
N TRP A 189 10.61 19.57 3.88
CA TRP A 189 9.84 19.12 5.02
C TRP A 189 9.72 17.60 5.07
N ALA A 190 9.41 16.92 3.97
CA ALA A 190 9.28 15.46 3.93
C ALA A 190 10.56 14.72 4.32
N VAL A 191 11.72 15.23 3.90
CA VAL A 191 13.03 14.64 4.30
C VAL A 191 13.27 14.79 5.80
N ASN A 192 12.79 15.88 6.42
CA ASN A 192 13.04 16.20 7.83
C ASN A 192 11.87 15.80 8.76
N ASN A 193 10.76 15.28 8.24
CA ASN A 193 9.64 14.87 9.07
C ASN A 193 9.85 13.46 9.63
N ASP A 194 10.09 13.37 10.94
CA ASP A 194 10.44 12.12 11.62
C ASP A 194 9.33 11.05 11.52
N LEU A 195 8.06 11.45 11.59
CA LEU A 195 6.93 10.52 11.51
C LEU A 195 6.79 9.92 10.10
N LEU A 196 6.94 10.75 9.06
CA LEU A 196 6.96 10.26 7.68
C LEU A 196 8.14 9.29 7.46
N GLN A 197 9.34 9.67 7.94
CA GLN A 197 10.53 8.83 7.83
C GLN A 197 10.39 7.53 8.63
N ALA A 198 9.79 7.55 9.82
CA ALA A 198 9.55 6.34 10.62
C ALA A 198 8.64 5.34 9.89
N ARG A 199 7.54 5.82 9.26
CA ARG A 199 6.64 5.00 8.43
C ARG A 199 7.38 4.33 7.27
N ALA A 200 8.14 5.12 6.50
CA ALA A 200 8.92 4.62 5.38
C ALA A 200 10.00 3.61 5.82
N LYS A 201 10.76 3.93 6.87
CA LYS A 201 11.81 3.04 7.41
C LYS A 201 11.25 1.72 7.94
N LYS A 202 10.06 1.73 8.57
CA LYS A 202 9.42 0.51 9.06
C LYS A 202 9.14 -0.46 7.93
N VAL A 203 8.62 0.02 6.80
CA VAL A 203 8.36 -0.79 5.61
C VAL A 203 9.67 -1.24 4.95
N LEU A 204 10.62 -0.34 4.78
CA LEU A 204 11.93 -0.63 4.19
C LEU A 204 12.70 -1.72 4.95
N ALA A 205 12.60 -1.75 6.29
CA ALA A 205 13.24 -2.80 7.10
C ALA A 205 12.79 -4.21 6.70
N HIS A 206 11.53 -4.36 6.31
CA HIS A 206 11.02 -5.65 5.83
C HIS A 206 11.39 -5.91 4.37
N TYR A 207 11.43 -4.88 3.51
CA TYR A 207 11.86 -5.05 2.12
C TYR A 207 13.32 -5.49 2.01
N PHE A 208 14.19 -5.00 2.87
CA PHE A 208 15.58 -5.44 2.96
C PHE A 208 15.77 -6.74 3.75
N GLY A 209 14.73 -7.23 4.43
CA GLY A 209 14.77 -8.50 5.14
C GLY A 209 14.77 -9.69 4.17
N PRO A 210 15.16 -10.89 4.63
CA PRO A 210 15.30 -12.07 3.77
C PRO A 210 13.96 -12.79 3.47
N ASP A 211 12.87 -12.41 4.12
CA ASP A 211 11.61 -13.16 4.12
C ASP A 211 10.61 -12.64 3.07
N PRO A 212 10.36 -13.41 1.98
CA PRO A 212 9.42 -13.00 0.93
C PRO A 212 7.99 -12.76 1.41
N LEU A 213 7.51 -13.52 2.39
CA LEU A 213 6.16 -13.35 2.92
C LEU A 213 6.03 -12.05 3.73
N LYS A 214 7.04 -11.70 4.52
CA LYS A 214 7.07 -10.42 5.25
C LYS A 214 7.15 -9.23 4.30
N ARG A 215 7.88 -9.35 3.18
CA ARG A 215 7.89 -8.35 2.11
C ARG A 215 6.49 -8.16 1.49
N LYS A 216 5.77 -9.26 1.20
CA LYS A 216 4.39 -9.20 0.66
C LYS A 216 3.42 -8.56 1.65
N VAL A 217 3.50 -8.88 2.94
CA VAL A 217 2.69 -8.22 3.98
C VAL A 217 2.96 -6.72 4.01
N SER A 218 4.22 -6.31 4.01
CA SER A 218 4.61 -4.89 4.06
C SER A 218 4.14 -4.12 2.82
N SER A 219 4.25 -4.70 1.62
CA SER A 219 3.75 -4.13 0.37
C SER A 219 2.22 -3.97 0.38
N THR A 220 1.51 -4.99 0.87
CA THR A 220 0.05 -4.94 1.00
C THR A 220 -0.38 -3.85 1.98
N LEU A 221 0.26 -3.73 3.15
CA LEU A 221 -0.06 -2.72 4.16
C LEU A 221 0.31 -1.30 3.70
N LEU A 222 1.44 -1.11 3.00
CA LEU A 222 1.76 0.18 2.40
C LEU A 222 0.66 0.61 1.43
N SER A 223 0.26 -0.27 0.51
CA SER A 223 -0.72 0.04 -0.54
C SER A 223 -2.17 0.14 -0.02
N SER A 224 -2.50 -0.50 1.12
CA SER A 224 -3.88 -0.61 1.62
C SER A 224 -4.13 0.17 2.90
N LEU A 225 -3.10 0.67 3.59
CA LEU A 225 -3.21 1.43 4.84
C LEU A 225 -2.45 2.77 4.78
N LEU A 226 -1.12 2.76 4.60
CA LEU A 226 -0.27 3.93 4.82
C LEU A 226 -0.48 5.09 3.85
N LEU A 227 -1.14 4.89 2.73
CA LEU A 227 -1.47 5.95 1.77
C LEU A 227 -2.84 6.58 2.04
N TYR A 228 -3.67 5.93 2.85
CA TYR A 228 -5.09 6.29 2.89
C TYR A 228 -5.37 7.57 3.67
N ALA A 229 -4.61 7.89 4.72
CA ALA A 229 -4.74 9.21 5.35
C ALA A 229 -4.48 10.35 4.36
N GLY A 230 -3.50 10.18 3.45
CA GLY A 230 -3.24 11.15 2.40
C GLY A 230 -4.35 11.24 1.35
N PHE A 231 -5.06 10.15 1.09
CA PHE A 231 -6.19 10.16 0.14
C PHE A 231 -7.46 10.80 0.73
N TYR A 232 -7.56 10.93 2.05
CA TYR A 232 -8.69 11.59 2.68
C TYR A 232 -8.85 13.05 2.22
N LEU A 233 -7.77 13.83 2.22
CA LEU A 233 -7.83 15.27 1.97
C LEU A 233 -8.41 15.63 0.59
N PRO A 234 -7.92 15.10 -0.54
CA PRO A 234 -8.52 15.41 -1.85
C PRO A 234 -9.95 14.91 -1.98
N LEU A 235 -10.32 13.81 -1.30
CA LEU A 235 -11.71 13.35 -1.27
C LEU A 235 -12.59 14.31 -0.45
N HIS A 236 -12.10 14.83 0.67
CA HIS A 236 -12.76 15.85 1.46
C HIS A 236 -12.99 17.13 0.64
N PHE A 237 -11.96 17.63 -0.04
CA PHE A 237 -12.10 18.80 -0.91
C PHE A 237 -13.13 18.58 -2.03
N SER A 238 -13.16 17.38 -2.62
CA SER A 238 -14.12 17.06 -3.67
C SER A 238 -15.58 17.12 -3.20
N VAL A 239 -15.86 16.70 -1.96
CA VAL A 239 -17.21 16.79 -1.38
C VAL A 239 -17.65 18.25 -1.26
N HIS A 240 -16.71 19.17 -1.04
CA HIS A 240 -16.94 20.62 -0.97
C HIS A 240 -16.75 21.34 -2.32
N ALA A 241 -16.73 20.60 -3.44
CA ALA A 241 -16.50 21.11 -4.79
C ALA A 241 -15.19 21.91 -4.95
N THR A 242 -14.16 21.56 -4.15
CA THR A 242 -12.83 22.17 -4.19
C THR A 242 -11.84 21.16 -4.76
N LEU A 243 -10.89 21.60 -5.61
CA LEU A 243 -9.85 20.77 -6.24
C LEU A 243 -10.40 19.44 -6.85
N THR A 244 -11.50 19.56 -7.62
CA THR A 244 -12.23 18.38 -8.10
C THR A 244 -11.43 17.56 -9.11
N ASN A 245 -10.60 18.18 -9.94
CA ASN A 245 -9.75 17.48 -10.91
C ASN A 245 -8.61 16.74 -10.19
N THR A 246 -8.03 17.36 -9.17
CA THR A 246 -7.05 16.70 -8.29
C THR A 246 -7.69 15.49 -7.61
N ALA A 247 -8.91 15.61 -7.10
CA ALA A 247 -9.64 14.50 -6.49
C ALA A 247 -9.94 13.38 -7.51
N ASP A 248 -10.26 13.71 -8.76
CA ASP A 248 -10.46 12.70 -9.81
C ASP A 248 -9.18 11.93 -10.11
N MET A 249 -8.03 12.59 -10.13
CA MET A 249 -6.74 11.92 -10.23
C MET A 249 -6.49 10.97 -9.05
N ILE A 250 -6.80 11.40 -7.83
CA ILE A 250 -6.69 10.53 -6.65
C ILE A 250 -7.66 9.33 -6.74
N ARG A 251 -8.84 9.47 -7.32
CA ARG A 251 -9.75 8.34 -7.56
C ARG A 251 -9.16 7.31 -8.52
N LEU A 252 -8.42 7.74 -9.56
CA LEU A 252 -7.69 6.83 -10.44
C LEU A 252 -6.61 6.07 -9.67
N ILE A 253 -5.83 6.77 -8.86
CA ILE A 253 -4.80 6.15 -7.99
C ILE A 253 -5.44 5.15 -7.01
N LEU A 254 -6.53 5.52 -6.33
CA LEU A 254 -7.25 4.62 -5.41
C LEU A 254 -7.75 3.35 -6.08
N ARG A 255 -8.24 3.45 -7.33
CA ARG A 255 -8.65 2.30 -8.12
C ARG A 255 -7.49 1.33 -8.37
N ASP A 256 -6.32 1.86 -8.68
CA ASP A 256 -5.11 1.07 -8.91
C ASP A 256 -4.62 0.45 -7.60
N LYS A 257 -4.52 1.24 -6.51
CA LYS A 257 -4.11 0.75 -5.18
C LYS A 257 -4.99 -0.39 -4.67
N ALA A 258 -6.29 -0.35 -4.98
CA ALA A 258 -7.18 -1.46 -4.62
C ALA A 258 -6.81 -2.77 -5.34
N VAL A 259 -6.30 -2.71 -6.57
CA VAL A 259 -5.82 -3.88 -7.31
C VAL A 259 -4.44 -4.31 -6.81
N HIS A 260 -3.53 -3.35 -6.57
CA HIS A 260 -2.17 -3.62 -6.10
C HIS A 260 -2.19 -4.32 -4.73
N GLY A 261 -2.92 -3.77 -3.75
CA GLY A 261 -3.06 -4.37 -2.43
C GLY A 261 -3.74 -5.74 -2.45
N TYR A 262 -4.78 -5.90 -3.26
CA TYR A 262 -5.44 -7.19 -3.47
C TYR A 262 -4.45 -8.23 -4.03
N TYR A 263 -3.71 -7.89 -5.08
CA TYR A 263 -2.81 -8.83 -5.73
C TYR A 263 -1.66 -9.27 -4.80
N SER A 264 -1.01 -8.32 -4.12
CA SER A 264 0.06 -8.64 -3.16
C SER A 264 -0.45 -9.51 -2.00
N GLY A 265 -1.66 -9.21 -1.48
CA GLY A 265 -2.32 -10.04 -0.47
C GLY A 265 -2.69 -11.44 -0.99
N TYR A 266 -3.19 -11.54 -2.22
CA TYR A 266 -3.45 -12.83 -2.86
C TYR A 266 -2.17 -13.67 -3.00
N LYS A 267 -1.07 -13.06 -3.48
CA LYS A 267 0.21 -13.76 -3.60
C LYS A 267 0.83 -14.13 -2.25
N TYR A 268 0.58 -13.36 -1.21
CA TYR A 268 0.90 -13.74 0.17
C TYR A 268 0.15 -15.03 0.57
N GLN A 269 -1.15 -15.08 0.36
CA GLN A 269 -1.97 -16.27 0.67
C GLN A 269 -1.49 -17.49 -0.11
N ARG A 270 -1.23 -17.35 -1.42
CA ARG A 270 -0.65 -18.41 -2.25
C ARG A 270 0.73 -18.87 -1.74
N GLY A 271 1.50 -17.94 -1.16
CA GLY A 271 2.76 -18.25 -0.49
C GLY A 271 2.56 -19.08 0.78
N LEU A 272 1.54 -18.77 1.59
CA LEU A 272 1.23 -19.49 2.83
C LEU A 272 0.78 -20.94 2.60
N GLU A 273 0.04 -21.22 1.52
CA GLU A 273 -0.47 -22.56 1.20
C GLU A 273 0.61 -23.64 1.15
N SER A 274 1.84 -23.26 0.81
CA SER A 274 2.98 -24.17 0.73
C SER A 274 3.79 -24.24 2.03
N THR A 275 3.31 -23.63 3.12
CA THR A 275 4.02 -23.56 4.40
C THR A 275 3.41 -24.47 5.48
N THR A 276 4.16 -24.70 6.57
CA THR A 276 3.68 -25.46 7.71
C THR A 276 2.63 -24.67 8.52
N PRO A 277 1.73 -25.34 9.28
CA PRO A 277 0.79 -24.66 10.16
C PRO A 277 1.46 -23.72 11.18
N LEU A 278 2.64 -24.10 11.68
CA LEU A 278 3.42 -23.25 12.58
C LEU A 278 3.83 -21.94 11.89
N ARG A 279 4.32 -22.04 10.65
CA ARG A 279 4.70 -20.87 9.85
C ARG A 279 3.49 -19.98 9.51
N GLN A 280 2.36 -20.60 9.19
CA GLN A 280 1.11 -19.85 8.94
C GLN A 280 0.71 -19.03 10.17
N LYS A 281 0.78 -19.63 11.35
CA LYS A 281 0.51 -18.93 12.61
C LYS A 281 1.50 -17.78 12.84
N GLU A 282 2.80 -18.03 12.68
CA GLU A 282 3.84 -16.99 12.81
C GLU A 282 3.55 -15.79 11.88
N MET A 283 3.19 -16.08 10.63
CA MET A 283 2.90 -15.03 9.65
C MET A 283 1.59 -14.29 9.94
N HIS A 284 0.59 -14.97 10.48
CA HIS A 284 -0.62 -14.33 10.98
C HIS A 284 -0.30 -13.33 12.10
N ASP A 285 0.43 -13.81 13.14
CA ASP A 285 0.80 -12.98 14.29
C ASP A 285 1.68 -11.79 13.84
N PHE A 286 2.61 -12.01 12.92
CA PHE A 286 3.41 -10.95 12.30
C PHE A 286 2.55 -9.93 11.56
N THR A 287 1.56 -10.38 10.78
CA THR A 287 0.69 -9.48 9.99
C THR A 287 -0.12 -8.56 10.89
N ILE A 288 -0.70 -9.11 11.97
CA ILE A 288 -1.45 -8.32 12.95
C ILE A 288 -0.53 -7.31 13.66
N SER A 289 0.62 -7.79 14.18
CA SER A 289 1.57 -6.91 14.88
C SER A 289 2.06 -5.77 14.01
N LEU A 290 2.43 -6.05 12.76
CA LEU A 290 2.89 -5.01 11.84
C LEU A 290 1.76 -4.03 11.46
N LEU A 291 0.53 -4.51 11.29
CA LEU A 291 -0.62 -3.64 11.03
C LEU A 291 -0.86 -2.70 12.21
N GLU A 292 -0.85 -3.21 13.45
CA GLU A 292 -1.05 -2.40 14.66
C GLU A 292 0.04 -1.33 14.81
N GLU A 293 1.31 -1.70 14.58
CA GLU A 293 2.44 -0.76 14.62
C GLU A 293 2.31 0.33 13.55
N LEU A 294 2.00 -0.05 12.30
CA LEU A 294 1.84 0.90 11.21
C LEU A 294 0.59 1.77 11.39
N TYR A 295 -0.48 1.21 11.95
CA TYR A 295 -1.69 1.97 12.26
C TYR A 295 -1.44 3.05 13.31
N ALA A 296 -0.69 2.73 14.37
CA ALA A 296 -0.30 3.71 15.37
C ALA A 296 0.54 4.85 14.76
N LEU A 297 1.57 4.50 13.98
CA LEU A 297 2.40 5.49 13.27
C LEU A 297 1.58 6.34 12.28
N GLU A 298 0.57 5.75 11.63
CA GLU A 298 -0.32 6.47 10.71
C GLU A 298 -1.20 7.47 11.45
N LEU A 299 -1.71 7.12 12.63
CA LEU A 299 -2.48 8.06 13.45
C LEU A 299 -1.63 9.22 13.97
N ASP A 300 -0.41 8.94 14.46
CA ASP A 300 0.50 9.98 14.92
C ASP A 300 0.87 10.97 13.78
N TYR A 301 1.20 10.44 12.61
CA TYR A 301 1.46 11.25 11.41
C TYR A 301 0.24 12.05 10.96
N SER A 302 -0.94 11.44 11.00
CA SER A 302 -2.19 12.11 10.65
C SER A 302 -2.53 13.22 11.63
N GLY A 303 -2.27 13.02 12.94
CA GLY A 303 -2.44 14.05 13.97
C GLY A 303 -1.64 15.31 13.65
N GLU A 304 -0.33 15.14 13.36
CA GLU A 304 0.53 16.29 12.99
C GLU A 304 -0.04 17.09 11.80
N LEU A 305 -0.62 16.38 10.83
CA LEU A 305 -1.11 17.01 9.60
C LEU A 305 -2.50 17.63 9.76
N TYR A 306 -3.44 16.92 10.35
CA TYR A 306 -4.88 17.22 10.26
C TYR A 306 -5.49 17.89 11.48
N GLU A 307 -4.85 17.81 12.67
CA GLU A 307 -5.31 18.52 13.87
C GLU A 307 -5.42 20.04 13.68
N PRO A 308 -4.46 20.72 13.00
CA PRO A 308 -4.52 22.16 12.83
C PRO A 308 -5.77 22.66 12.07
N LEU A 309 -6.37 21.81 11.25
CA LEU A 309 -7.60 22.11 10.50
C LEU A 309 -8.85 21.45 11.09
N GLY A 310 -8.76 20.79 12.24
CA GLY A 310 -9.89 20.13 12.90
C GLY A 310 -10.42 18.91 12.14
N LEU A 311 -9.62 18.27 11.30
CA LEU A 311 -10.04 17.13 10.46
C LEU A 311 -9.62 15.77 11.03
N MET A 312 -8.91 15.73 12.16
CA MET A 312 -8.30 14.51 12.67
C MET A 312 -9.31 13.42 13.03
N ASP A 313 -10.45 13.78 13.60
CA ASP A 313 -11.48 12.79 14.00
C ASP A 313 -12.00 12.02 12.79
N ASP A 314 -12.31 12.71 11.70
CA ASP A 314 -12.78 12.09 10.45
C ASP A 314 -11.68 11.25 9.80
N VAL A 315 -10.45 11.74 9.80
CA VAL A 315 -9.27 11.01 9.28
C VAL A 315 -9.06 9.74 10.09
N ALA A 316 -9.13 9.77 11.41
CA ALA A 316 -8.97 8.61 12.26
C ALA A 316 -10.02 7.52 11.96
N VAL A 317 -11.28 7.91 11.74
CA VAL A 317 -12.35 7.00 11.31
C VAL A 317 -12.04 6.40 9.95
N PHE A 318 -11.57 7.21 9.00
CA PHE A 318 -11.25 6.77 7.65
C PHE A 318 -10.04 5.82 7.62
N VAL A 319 -8.98 6.12 8.37
CA VAL A 319 -7.78 5.27 8.50
C VAL A 319 -8.15 3.94 9.16
N ARG A 320 -8.94 3.94 10.25
CA ARG A 320 -9.41 2.72 10.90
C ARG A 320 -10.25 1.83 9.97
N TYR A 321 -11.14 2.43 9.18
CA TYR A 321 -11.91 1.71 8.17
C TYR A 321 -10.98 1.00 7.17
N ASN A 322 -9.94 1.69 6.71
CA ASN A 322 -9.00 1.12 5.73
C ASN A 322 -8.03 0.12 6.36
N ALA A 323 -7.67 0.25 7.64
CA ALA A 323 -6.93 -0.77 8.39
C ALA A 323 -7.69 -2.10 8.43
N ASN A 324 -8.97 -2.06 8.82
CA ASN A 324 -9.83 -3.25 8.79
C ASN A 324 -10.01 -3.82 7.38
N LYS A 325 -10.08 -2.94 6.37
CA LYS A 325 -10.15 -3.38 4.97
C LYS A 325 -8.84 -4.01 4.49
N ALA A 326 -7.69 -3.55 4.98
CA ALA A 326 -6.39 -4.13 4.64
C ALA A 326 -6.29 -5.59 5.12
N LEU A 327 -6.85 -5.93 6.29
CA LEU A 327 -6.91 -7.31 6.79
C LEU A 327 -7.64 -8.25 5.83
N MET A 328 -8.66 -7.76 5.12
CA MET A 328 -9.39 -8.59 4.15
C MET A 328 -8.50 -9.06 2.98
N ASN A 329 -7.41 -8.35 2.66
CA ASN A 329 -6.45 -8.80 1.63
C ASN A 329 -5.65 -10.02 2.10
N PHE A 330 -5.59 -10.25 3.41
CA PHE A 330 -4.92 -11.40 4.04
C PHE A 330 -5.90 -12.51 4.44
N CYS A 331 -7.19 -12.36 4.16
CA CYS A 331 -8.28 -13.22 4.67
C CYS A 331 -8.35 -13.25 6.22
N LEU A 332 -8.02 -12.14 6.86
CA LEU A 332 -8.09 -11.90 8.31
C LEU A 332 -9.26 -11.00 8.68
#